data_30359dcabaca3816d8007a227e24f362
#
_entry.id   30359dcabaca3816d8007a227e24f362
#
_cell.length_a   1.000
_cell.length_b   1.000
_cell.length_c   1.000
_cell.angle_alpha   90.00
_cell.angle_beta   90.00
_cell.angle_gamma   90.00
#
_symmetry.space_group_name_H-M   'P 1'
#
loop_
_entity.id
_entity.type
_entity.pdbx_description
1 polymer ?
#
loop_
_entity_poly.entity_id
_entity_poly.type
_entity_poly.pdbx_seq_one_letter_code
_entity_poly.pdbx_strand_id
1 'polypeptide(L)'
;MTAAQLTLQAGKQDVIFWDSEVRGFGLRLRESGDRSWIYRYRFGRTQRSIKLGNANSVPLVVARKNASQLEAEVRLGKDPAGQKAVAKQEAEHTFAAVAERFLDARRPELRPATVHEYTRHLRCDAKSLHRLPITAIMQADIARLLNNAAGPVSANRLRSTLCAMFSWTLKEGVVLPRGNPVAFTNKRAEQPRDRVLSDDELKLIWQAVDNDDYGSIIKLLILTGARAEEIAGLQWSEIGADSINLPGSRTKNRRAHTIPLSEPARAIIAGIVRGKRTHVFGRDDSGFYGWAKCKVRLDQKLGDEVAHWTTHDLRRSAVTHMAELGVQPHIIEAVINHASGHKGGVAGIYNRAAYDREKRAALALWAEHVMALVEDRAATVVPLRR
;
A
#
# COMPACT_ATOMS: atom_id res chain seq x y z
N MET A 1 12.93 -52.27 -33.00
CA MET A 1 11.74 -52.01 -32.15
C MET A 1 11.42 -50.52 -32.20
N THR A 2 10.19 -50.19 -32.50
CA THR A 2 9.77 -48.79 -32.43
C THR A 2 9.51 -48.41 -30.97
N ALA A 3 9.71 -47.14 -30.61
CA ALA A 3 9.48 -46.65 -29.23
C ALA A 3 8.05 -46.98 -28.71
N ALA A 4 7.07 -47.11 -29.63
CA ALA A 4 5.69 -47.47 -29.29
C ALA A 4 5.53 -48.93 -28.82
N GLN A 5 6.41 -49.82 -29.23
CA GLN A 5 6.35 -51.28 -28.91
C GLN A 5 7.04 -51.63 -27.59
N LEU A 6 7.77 -50.70 -26.97
CA LEU A 6 8.46 -50.91 -25.72
C LEU A 6 7.47 -50.81 -24.56
N THR A 7 7.37 -51.87 -23.76
CA THR A 7 6.51 -51.95 -22.57
C THR A 7 7.33 -52.18 -21.32
N LEU A 8 6.78 -51.76 -20.17
CA LEU A 8 7.39 -52.03 -18.89
C LEU A 8 7.30 -53.55 -18.58
N GLN A 9 8.40 -54.17 -18.19
CA GLN A 9 8.40 -55.56 -17.75
C GLN A 9 7.66 -55.69 -16.40
N ALA A 10 6.92 -56.79 -16.23
CA ALA A 10 6.19 -57.07 -15.00
C ALA A 10 7.11 -56.97 -13.76
N GLY A 11 6.69 -56.26 -12.75
CA GLY A 11 7.43 -56.04 -11.49
C GLY A 11 8.51 -54.95 -11.50
N LYS A 12 8.71 -54.21 -12.63
CA LYS A 12 9.63 -53.05 -12.63
C LYS A 12 8.89 -51.75 -12.61
N GLN A 13 9.25 -50.87 -11.66
CA GLN A 13 8.62 -49.57 -11.48
C GLN A 13 9.16 -48.46 -12.43
N ASP A 14 10.40 -48.61 -12.94
CA ASP A 14 11.11 -47.62 -13.75
C ASP A 14 12.18 -48.30 -14.60
N VAL A 15 12.09 -48.20 -15.94
CA VAL A 15 13.06 -48.79 -16.89
C VAL A 15 13.43 -47.75 -17.95
N ILE A 16 14.70 -47.73 -18.31
CA ILE A 16 15.20 -46.88 -19.38
C ILE A 16 15.75 -47.79 -20.53
N PHE A 17 15.21 -47.57 -21.74
CA PHE A 17 15.71 -48.13 -22.96
C PHE A 17 16.63 -47.15 -23.67
N TRP A 18 17.91 -47.50 -23.74
CA TRP A 18 18.92 -46.62 -24.29
C TRP A 18 18.93 -46.63 -25.80
N ASP A 19 19.17 -45.47 -26.40
CA ASP A 19 19.33 -45.33 -27.85
C ASP A 19 20.71 -45.85 -28.31
N SER A 20 20.78 -46.42 -29.52
CA SER A 20 22.03 -46.95 -30.08
C SER A 20 22.87 -45.91 -30.81
N GLU A 21 22.28 -44.75 -31.18
CA GLU A 21 22.95 -43.73 -31.99
C GLU A 21 23.49 -42.60 -31.13
N VAL A 22 22.73 -42.17 -30.11
CA VAL A 22 23.13 -41.05 -29.24
C VAL A 22 23.39 -41.56 -27.82
N ARG A 23 24.62 -41.49 -27.39
CA ARG A 23 25.03 -41.96 -26.06
C ARG A 23 24.33 -41.15 -24.95
N GLY A 24 23.69 -41.89 -24.05
CA GLY A 24 22.98 -41.28 -22.89
C GLY A 24 21.57 -40.81 -23.20
N PHE A 25 21.11 -40.90 -24.43
CA PHE A 25 19.72 -40.69 -24.80
C PHE A 25 18.93 -42.00 -24.63
N GLY A 26 17.66 -41.92 -24.19
CA GLY A 26 16.82 -43.08 -24.02
C GLY A 26 15.37 -42.76 -23.72
N LEU A 27 14.54 -43.80 -23.79
CA LEU A 27 13.13 -43.78 -23.41
C LEU A 27 12.99 -44.32 -21.98
N ARG A 28 12.45 -43.51 -21.09
CA ARG A 28 12.11 -43.89 -19.72
C ARG A 28 10.63 -44.23 -19.62
N LEU A 29 10.35 -45.42 -19.14
CA LEU A 29 9.01 -45.92 -18.88
C LEU A 29 8.82 -46.07 -17.37
N ARG A 30 7.72 -45.54 -16.84
CA ARG A 30 7.35 -45.68 -15.44
C ARG A 30 6.06 -46.43 -15.27
N GLU A 31 5.86 -47.03 -14.09
CA GLU A 31 4.64 -47.77 -13.72
C GLU A 31 3.39 -46.89 -13.82
N SER A 32 3.52 -45.58 -13.56
CA SER A 32 2.46 -44.58 -13.76
C SER A 32 2.03 -44.39 -15.23
N GLY A 33 2.62 -45.08 -16.17
CA GLY A 33 2.37 -44.93 -17.61
C GLY A 33 3.11 -43.74 -18.24
N ASP A 34 3.93 -42.98 -17.49
CA ASP A 34 4.73 -41.89 -18.08
C ASP A 34 5.81 -42.44 -18.98
N ARG A 35 5.79 -42.00 -20.24
CA ARG A 35 6.76 -42.33 -21.30
C ARG A 35 7.52 -41.07 -21.65
N SER A 36 8.78 -40.97 -21.23
CA SER A 36 9.56 -39.75 -21.38
C SER A 36 10.87 -39.97 -22.06
N TRP A 37 11.19 -39.13 -23.04
CA TRP A 37 12.53 -39.03 -23.59
C TRP A 37 13.44 -38.38 -22.56
N ILE A 38 14.60 -38.97 -22.27
CA ILE A 38 15.60 -38.46 -21.35
C ILE A 38 16.98 -38.45 -22.00
N TYR A 39 17.79 -37.49 -21.61
CA TYR A 39 19.21 -37.45 -21.88
C TYR A 39 19.97 -37.49 -20.56
N ARG A 40 20.86 -38.48 -20.38
CA ARG A 40 21.67 -38.68 -19.17
C ARG A 40 23.16 -38.48 -19.52
N TYR A 41 23.84 -37.68 -18.76
CA TYR A 41 25.23 -37.36 -18.92
C TYR A 41 25.97 -37.22 -17.60
N ARG A 42 27.28 -37.19 -17.62
CA ARG A 42 28.12 -36.95 -16.45
C ARG A 42 28.75 -35.57 -16.57
N PHE A 43 28.62 -34.76 -15.49
CA PHE A 43 29.27 -33.48 -15.38
C PHE A 43 30.11 -33.48 -14.12
N GLY A 44 31.44 -33.40 -14.25
CA GLY A 44 32.35 -33.62 -13.16
C GLY A 44 32.18 -35.03 -12.54
N ARG A 45 31.94 -35.08 -11.24
CA ARG A 45 31.69 -36.33 -10.51
C ARG A 45 30.19 -36.71 -10.44
N THR A 46 29.29 -35.87 -10.94
CA THR A 46 27.84 -36.04 -10.78
C THR A 46 27.18 -36.51 -12.04
N GLN A 47 26.31 -37.52 -11.94
CA GLN A 47 25.42 -37.97 -13.03
C GLN A 47 24.18 -37.08 -13.05
N ARG A 48 23.84 -36.53 -14.20
CA ARG A 48 22.67 -35.66 -14.41
C ARG A 48 21.76 -36.23 -15.51
N SER A 49 20.47 -35.87 -15.46
CA SER A 49 19.48 -36.29 -16.42
C SER A 49 18.53 -35.15 -16.78
N ILE A 50 18.18 -35.01 -18.04
CA ILE A 50 17.23 -34.01 -18.56
C ILE A 50 16.08 -34.73 -19.25
N LYS A 51 14.82 -34.35 -18.90
CA LYS A 51 13.63 -34.78 -19.65
C LYS A 51 13.51 -33.91 -20.92
N LEU A 52 13.49 -34.56 -22.09
CA LEU A 52 13.41 -33.92 -23.40
C LEU A 52 11.97 -33.79 -23.93
N GLY A 53 11.04 -34.48 -23.28
CA GLY A 53 9.62 -34.46 -23.63
C GLY A 53 8.90 -35.77 -23.36
N ASN A 54 7.57 -35.74 -23.51
CA ASN A 54 6.76 -36.96 -23.47
C ASN A 54 6.86 -37.69 -24.84
N ALA A 55 7.11 -39.02 -24.83
CA ALA A 55 7.29 -39.79 -26.04
C ALA A 55 6.02 -39.93 -26.89
N ASN A 56 4.85 -39.65 -26.31
CA ASN A 56 3.59 -39.62 -27.05
C ASN A 56 3.39 -38.34 -27.87
N SER A 57 4.06 -37.23 -27.46
CA SER A 57 3.92 -35.91 -28.09
C SER A 57 5.17 -35.46 -28.85
N VAL A 58 6.34 -36.03 -28.53
CA VAL A 58 7.62 -35.67 -29.19
C VAL A 58 8.12 -36.86 -30.01
N PRO A 59 8.23 -36.76 -31.36
CA PRO A 59 8.77 -37.81 -32.20
C PRO A 59 10.21 -38.14 -31.83
N LEU A 60 10.59 -39.42 -32.00
CA LEU A 60 11.95 -39.93 -31.74
C LEU A 60 13.04 -39.10 -32.43
N VAL A 61 12.83 -38.78 -33.71
CA VAL A 61 13.79 -37.98 -34.50
C VAL A 61 14.07 -36.63 -33.90
N VAL A 62 13.02 -35.94 -33.40
CA VAL A 62 13.14 -34.63 -32.75
C VAL A 62 13.84 -34.76 -31.40
N ALA A 63 13.46 -35.76 -30.60
CA ALA A 63 14.08 -36.01 -29.30
C ALA A 63 15.56 -36.37 -29.43
N ARG A 64 15.92 -37.19 -30.45
CA ARG A 64 17.31 -37.54 -30.75
C ARG A 64 18.15 -36.35 -31.19
N LYS A 65 17.61 -35.48 -32.06
CA LYS A 65 18.25 -34.22 -32.44
C LYS A 65 18.53 -33.32 -31.22
N ASN A 66 17.56 -33.18 -30.35
CA ASN A 66 17.72 -32.39 -29.10
C ASN A 66 18.77 -33.01 -28.17
N ALA A 67 18.82 -34.35 -28.07
CA ALA A 67 19.83 -35.05 -27.28
C ALA A 67 21.23 -34.82 -27.84
N SER A 68 21.42 -34.90 -29.17
CA SER A 68 22.70 -34.63 -29.84
C SER A 68 23.19 -33.18 -29.62
N GLN A 69 22.27 -32.21 -29.60
CA GLN A 69 22.62 -30.83 -29.31
C GLN A 69 23.12 -30.69 -27.87
N LEU A 70 22.42 -31.29 -26.90
CA LEU A 70 22.84 -31.29 -25.48
C LEU A 70 24.17 -32.05 -25.30
N GLU A 71 24.42 -33.13 -26.01
CA GLU A 71 25.70 -33.83 -25.99
C GLU A 71 26.84 -32.92 -26.45
N ALA A 72 26.65 -32.16 -27.52
CA ALA A 72 27.63 -31.16 -27.97
C ALA A 72 27.90 -30.07 -26.92
N GLU A 73 26.86 -29.56 -26.25
CA GLU A 73 26.99 -28.57 -25.17
C GLU A 73 27.80 -29.14 -23.99
N VAL A 74 27.51 -30.38 -23.59
CA VAL A 74 28.23 -31.04 -22.49
C VAL A 74 29.72 -31.28 -22.87
N ARG A 75 30.01 -31.64 -24.10
CA ARG A 75 31.41 -31.76 -24.59
C ARG A 75 32.13 -30.42 -24.56
N LEU A 76 31.44 -29.30 -24.74
CA LEU A 76 31.95 -27.94 -24.61
C LEU A 76 32.06 -27.46 -23.14
N GLY A 77 31.85 -28.36 -22.18
CA GLY A 77 31.98 -28.02 -20.75
C GLY A 77 30.78 -27.32 -20.12
N LYS A 78 29.61 -27.27 -20.81
CA LYS A 78 28.37 -26.71 -20.24
C LYS A 78 27.64 -27.76 -19.43
N ASP A 79 26.82 -27.30 -18.46
CA ASP A 79 25.90 -28.14 -17.67
C ASP A 79 24.43 -27.76 -17.93
N PRO A 80 23.80 -28.34 -18.96
CA PRO A 80 22.43 -27.95 -19.33
C PRO A 80 21.38 -28.20 -18.25
N ALA A 81 21.53 -29.26 -17.43
CA ALA A 81 20.62 -29.52 -16.30
C ALA A 81 20.80 -28.50 -15.17
N GLY A 82 22.05 -28.14 -14.86
CA GLY A 82 22.37 -27.08 -13.90
C GLY A 82 21.85 -25.74 -14.37
N GLN A 83 22.09 -25.40 -15.65
CA GLN A 83 21.57 -24.16 -16.23
C GLN A 83 20.03 -24.08 -16.17
N LYS A 84 19.33 -25.19 -16.48
CA LYS A 84 17.86 -25.26 -16.37
C LYS A 84 17.36 -25.13 -14.94
N ALA A 85 18.09 -25.72 -13.98
CA ALA A 85 17.75 -25.58 -12.56
C ALA A 85 17.94 -24.13 -12.06
N VAL A 86 19.06 -23.50 -12.46
CA VAL A 86 19.33 -22.08 -12.15
C VAL A 86 18.29 -21.18 -12.79
N ALA A 87 17.98 -21.37 -14.08
CA ALA A 87 16.96 -20.57 -14.77
C ALA A 87 15.56 -20.74 -14.15
N LYS A 88 15.22 -21.96 -13.69
CA LYS A 88 13.97 -22.19 -12.94
C LYS A 88 13.97 -21.45 -11.61
N GLN A 89 15.04 -21.52 -10.86
CA GLN A 89 15.20 -20.81 -9.58
C GLN A 89 15.17 -19.30 -9.78
N GLU A 90 15.81 -18.79 -10.84
CA GLU A 90 15.76 -17.36 -11.19
C GLU A 90 14.34 -16.93 -11.59
N ALA A 91 13.59 -17.76 -12.31
CA ALA A 91 12.20 -17.47 -12.66
C ALA A 91 11.27 -17.45 -11.43
N GLU A 92 11.53 -18.29 -10.44
CA GLU A 92 10.82 -18.30 -9.14
C GLU A 92 11.17 -17.08 -8.26
N HIS A 93 12.31 -16.45 -8.52
CA HIS A 93 12.81 -15.29 -7.79
C HIS A 93 12.87 -14.02 -8.65
N THR A 94 11.98 -13.86 -9.63
CA THR A 94 11.83 -12.56 -10.31
C THR A 94 11.29 -11.51 -9.36
N PHE A 95 11.56 -10.22 -9.63
CA PHE A 95 11.00 -9.12 -8.84
C PHE A 95 9.49 -9.25 -8.68
N ALA A 96 8.75 -9.56 -9.76
CA ALA A 96 7.31 -9.72 -9.70
C ALA A 96 6.87 -10.85 -8.74
N ALA A 97 7.51 -12.03 -8.83
CA ALA A 97 7.19 -13.15 -7.94
C ALA A 97 7.49 -12.84 -6.48
N VAL A 98 8.61 -12.19 -6.20
CA VAL A 98 8.99 -11.77 -4.84
C VAL A 98 8.05 -10.67 -4.32
N ALA A 99 7.65 -9.72 -5.17
CA ALA A 99 6.70 -8.67 -4.81
C ALA A 99 5.33 -9.22 -4.40
N GLU A 100 4.80 -10.22 -5.12
CA GLU A 100 3.54 -10.87 -4.74
C GLU A 100 3.67 -11.61 -3.40
N ARG A 101 4.73 -12.38 -3.21
CA ARG A 101 5.00 -13.06 -1.93
C ARG A 101 5.10 -12.07 -0.76
N PHE A 102 5.77 -10.94 -0.98
CA PHE A 102 5.86 -9.87 0.02
C PHE A 102 4.49 -9.27 0.35
N LEU A 103 3.68 -8.97 -0.67
CA LEU A 103 2.33 -8.43 -0.49
C LEU A 103 1.45 -9.40 0.29
N ASP A 104 1.49 -10.70 -0.04
CA ASP A 104 0.69 -11.72 0.65
C ASP A 104 1.13 -11.89 2.11
N ALA A 105 2.44 -11.92 2.36
CA ALA A 105 2.98 -12.02 3.72
C ALA A 105 2.62 -10.80 4.59
N ARG A 106 2.59 -9.58 3.99
CA ARG A 106 2.36 -8.34 4.74
C ARG A 106 0.89 -7.94 4.85
N ARG A 107 0.01 -8.48 4.01
CA ARG A 107 -1.42 -8.16 3.97
C ARG A 107 -2.13 -8.29 5.33
N PRO A 108 -1.91 -9.35 6.13
CA PRO A 108 -2.55 -9.49 7.43
C PRO A 108 -2.10 -8.44 8.46
N GLU A 109 -0.90 -7.86 8.31
CA GLU A 109 -0.30 -6.95 9.28
C GLU A 109 -0.54 -5.47 8.95
N LEU A 110 -0.80 -5.17 7.67
CA LEU A 110 -0.90 -3.82 7.16
C LEU A 110 -2.36 -3.37 7.04
N ARG A 111 -2.56 -2.06 7.13
CA ARG A 111 -3.87 -1.46 6.86
C ARG A 111 -4.21 -1.57 5.37
N PRO A 112 -5.51 -1.68 5.01
CA PRO A 112 -5.95 -1.77 3.61
C PRO A 112 -5.38 -0.67 2.72
N ALA A 113 -5.34 0.57 3.19
CA ALA A 113 -4.75 1.70 2.45
C ALA A 113 -3.24 1.52 2.18
N THR A 114 -2.49 0.99 3.15
CA THR A 114 -1.05 0.70 2.98
C THR A 114 -0.84 -0.46 2.01
N VAL A 115 -1.68 -1.51 2.10
CA VAL A 115 -1.65 -2.63 1.13
C VAL A 115 -1.93 -2.12 -0.28
N HIS A 116 -2.93 -1.25 -0.44
CA HIS A 116 -3.26 -0.63 -1.73
C HIS A 116 -2.07 0.18 -2.29
N GLU A 117 -1.45 1.02 -1.48
CA GLU A 117 -0.27 1.82 -1.86
C GLU A 117 0.91 0.92 -2.24
N TYR A 118 1.24 -0.09 -1.43
CA TYR A 118 2.30 -1.06 -1.73
C TYR A 118 2.01 -1.82 -3.03
N THR A 119 0.77 -2.26 -3.23
CA THR A 119 0.34 -2.95 -4.45
C THR A 119 0.55 -2.06 -5.68
N ARG A 120 0.13 -0.80 -5.63
CA ARG A 120 0.34 0.16 -6.72
C ARG A 120 1.82 0.38 -7.01
N HIS A 121 2.64 0.62 -5.97
CA HIS A 121 4.08 0.81 -6.12
C HIS A 121 4.76 -0.39 -6.77
N LEU A 122 4.46 -1.61 -6.29
CA LEU A 122 5.13 -2.82 -6.74
C LEU A 122 4.61 -3.31 -8.10
N ARG A 123 3.31 -3.23 -8.36
CA ARG A 123 2.72 -3.72 -9.62
C ARG A 123 2.76 -2.71 -10.77
N CYS A 124 2.63 -1.41 -10.45
CA CYS A 124 2.54 -0.37 -11.47
C CYS A 124 3.84 0.43 -11.58
N ASP A 125 4.27 1.08 -10.50
CA ASP A 125 5.38 2.01 -10.55
C ASP A 125 6.73 1.28 -10.79
N ALA A 126 6.90 0.06 -10.23
CA ALA A 126 8.09 -0.77 -10.41
C ALA A 126 8.00 -1.77 -11.57
N LYS A 127 7.07 -1.59 -12.51
CA LYS A 127 6.83 -2.52 -13.62
C LYS A 127 8.08 -2.84 -14.45
N SER A 128 8.99 -1.89 -14.61
CA SER A 128 10.24 -2.09 -15.35
C SER A 128 11.16 -3.15 -14.74
N LEU A 129 11.00 -3.45 -13.44
CA LEU A 129 11.81 -4.45 -12.74
C LEU A 129 11.20 -5.87 -12.78
N HIS A 130 9.94 -6.03 -13.16
CA HIS A 130 9.16 -7.27 -12.97
C HIS A 130 9.83 -8.53 -13.49
N ARG A 131 10.48 -8.46 -14.66
CA ARG A 131 11.11 -9.62 -15.33
C ARG A 131 12.53 -9.89 -14.85
N LEU A 132 13.13 -8.99 -14.10
CA LEU A 132 14.50 -9.16 -13.63
C LEU A 132 14.54 -10.14 -12.44
N PRO A 133 15.54 -11.04 -12.40
CA PRO A 133 15.83 -11.77 -11.18
C PRO A 133 16.11 -10.80 -10.04
N ILE A 134 15.56 -11.06 -8.86
CA ILE A 134 15.71 -10.17 -7.70
C ILE A 134 17.17 -9.96 -7.33
N THR A 135 18.03 -10.98 -7.58
CA THR A 135 19.45 -10.97 -7.34
C THR A 135 20.24 -10.10 -8.31
N ALA A 136 19.68 -9.83 -9.48
CA ALA A 136 20.31 -9.04 -10.55
C ALA A 136 20.01 -7.54 -10.44
N ILE A 137 19.03 -7.13 -9.61
CA ILE A 137 18.64 -5.73 -9.47
C ILE A 137 19.72 -4.95 -8.69
N MET A 138 20.18 -3.88 -9.32
CA MET A 138 21.25 -3.04 -8.84
C MET A 138 20.71 -1.71 -8.27
N GLN A 139 21.51 -1.02 -7.46
CA GLN A 139 21.22 0.33 -7.00
C GLN A 139 20.92 1.30 -8.16
N ALA A 140 21.60 1.16 -9.29
CA ALA A 140 21.39 1.99 -10.47
C ALA A 140 19.98 1.83 -11.06
N ASP A 141 19.42 0.61 -11.04
CA ASP A 141 18.05 0.34 -11.51
C ASP A 141 17.03 1.00 -10.60
N ILE A 142 17.23 0.92 -9.28
CA ILE A 142 16.40 1.62 -8.31
C ILE A 142 16.50 3.13 -8.49
N ALA A 143 17.70 3.68 -8.62
CA ALA A 143 17.90 5.12 -8.83
C ALA A 143 17.19 5.62 -10.08
N ARG A 144 17.30 4.88 -11.21
CA ARG A 144 16.57 5.18 -12.45
C ARG A 144 15.06 5.16 -12.25
N LEU A 145 14.55 4.15 -11.57
CA LEU A 145 13.13 4.03 -11.26
C LEU A 145 12.63 5.21 -10.43
N LEU A 146 13.36 5.58 -9.38
CA LEU A 146 13.02 6.73 -8.53
C LEU A 146 13.11 8.06 -9.28
N ASN A 147 14.02 8.18 -10.26
CA ASN A 147 14.15 9.38 -11.08
C ASN A 147 12.95 9.60 -12.01
N ASN A 148 12.25 8.55 -12.39
CA ASN A 148 11.06 8.60 -13.23
C ASN A 148 9.76 8.81 -12.44
N ALA A 149 9.82 8.90 -11.11
CA ALA A 149 8.64 9.14 -10.28
C ALA A 149 8.12 10.58 -10.46
N ALA A 150 6.81 10.77 -10.31
CA ALA A 150 6.10 12.03 -10.59
C ALA A 150 6.52 13.21 -9.70
N GLY A 151 7.32 13.00 -8.65
CA GLY A 151 7.84 14.06 -7.79
C GLY A 151 8.51 13.52 -6.53
N PRO A 152 9.07 14.40 -5.68
CA PRO A 152 9.85 14.01 -4.50
C PRO A 152 9.09 13.10 -3.54
N VAL A 153 7.85 13.42 -3.21
CA VAL A 153 7.01 12.65 -2.29
C VAL A 153 6.72 11.26 -2.85
N SER A 154 6.35 11.17 -4.13
CA SER A 154 6.08 9.89 -4.81
C SER A 154 7.34 9.02 -4.86
N ALA A 155 8.49 9.61 -5.20
CA ALA A 155 9.77 8.91 -5.21
C ALA A 155 10.12 8.35 -3.82
N ASN A 156 9.97 9.14 -2.75
CA ASN A 156 10.30 8.72 -1.40
C ASN A 156 9.36 7.64 -0.88
N ARG A 157 8.06 7.67 -1.23
CA ARG A 157 7.11 6.60 -0.88
C ARG A 157 7.41 5.31 -1.62
N LEU A 158 7.65 5.38 -2.93
CA LEU A 158 8.09 4.23 -3.72
C LEU A 158 9.39 3.63 -3.15
N ARG A 159 10.37 4.49 -2.85
CA ARG A 159 11.63 4.09 -2.20
C ARG A 159 11.40 3.34 -0.88
N SER A 160 10.49 3.84 -0.04
CA SER A 160 10.18 3.21 1.25
C SER A 160 9.55 1.83 1.06
N THR A 161 8.62 1.66 0.10
CA THR A 161 8.02 0.37 -0.23
C THR A 161 9.05 -0.62 -0.75
N LEU A 162 9.90 -0.20 -1.69
CA LEU A 162 10.97 -1.04 -2.23
C LEU A 162 11.96 -1.44 -1.13
N CYS A 163 12.37 -0.50 -0.27
CA CYS A 163 13.27 -0.78 0.84
C CYS A 163 12.68 -1.82 1.81
N ALA A 164 11.38 -1.71 2.12
CA ALA A 164 10.68 -2.67 2.96
C ALA A 164 10.65 -4.07 2.31
N MET A 165 10.34 -4.15 1.01
CA MET A 165 10.30 -5.41 0.28
C MET A 165 11.69 -6.08 0.20
N PHE A 166 12.73 -5.36 -0.19
CA PHE A 166 14.08 -5.94 -0.27
C PHE A 166 14.61 -6.34 1.12
N SER A 167 14.30 -5.58 2.16
CA SER A 167 14.67 -5.94 3.54
C SER A 167 13.92 -7.19 4.02
N TRP A 168 12.65 -7.34 3.67
CA TRP A 168 11.88 -8.55 3.93
C TRP A 168 12.46 -9.75 3.17
N THR A 169 12.79 -9.57 1.89
CA THR A 169 13.40 -10.61 1.04
C THR A 169 14.69 -11.18 1.64
N LEU A 170 15.53 -10.31 2.19
CA LEU A 170 16.75 -10.74 2.91
C LEU A 170 16.43 -11.55 4.18
N LYS A 171 15.40 -11.15 4.93
CA LYS A 171 14.96 -11.86 6.15
C LYS A 171 14.34 -13.24 5.83
N GLU A 172 13.76 -13.41 4.66
CA GLU A 172 13.24 -14.70 4.16
C GLU A 172 14.37 -15.61 3.60
N GLY A 173 15.62 -15.23 3.79
CA GLY A 173 16.76 -16.06 3.41
C GLY A 173 17.16 -16.00 1.93
N VAL A 174 16.58 -15.12 1.14
CA VAL A 174 17.03 -14.91 -0.24
C VAL A 174 18.32 -14.11 -0.22
N VAL A 175 19.40 -14.72 -0.70
CA VAL A 175 20.70 -14.07 -0.75
C VAL A 175 20.73 -13.02 -1.86
N LEU A 176 20.83 -11.76 -1.46
CA LEU A 176 21.10 -10.65 -2.38
C LEU A 176 22.60 -10.35 -2.37
N PRO A 177 23.33 -10.55 -3.47
CA PRO A 177 24.80 -10.48 -3.47
C PRO A 177 25.42 -9.16 -2.96
N ARG A 178 24.62 -8.07 -3.07
CA ARG A 178 25.03 -6.71 -2.68
C ARG A 178 24.13 -6.11 -1.58
N GLY A 179 23.37 -6.95 -0.88
CA GLY A 179 22.40 -6.49 0.13
C GLY A 179 21.19 -5.79 -0.50
N ASN A 180 20.55 -4.93 0.30
CA ASN A 180 19.38 -4.18 -0.16
C ASN A 180 19.79 -3.06 -1.13
N PRO A 181 19.42 -3.12 -2.43
CA PRO A 181 19.85 -2.14 -3.43
C PRO A 181 19.25 -0.74 -3.21
N VAL A 182 18.26 -0.62 -2.33
CA VAL A 182 17.60 0.66 -2.02
C VAL A 182 18.33 1.40 -0.89
N ALA A 183 19.09 0.69 -0.04
CA ALA A 183 19.65 1.23 1.21
C ALA A 183 20.47 2.52 0.99
N PHE A 184 21.28 2.55 -0.06
CA PHE A 184 22.19 3.66 -0.36
C PHE A 184 21.63 4.62 -1.45
N THR A 185 20.34 4.56 -1.76
CA THR A 185 19.70 5.57 -2.62
C THR A 185 19.30 6.80 -1.80
N ASN A 186 19.40 7.98 -2.41
CA ASN A 186 19.08 9.22 -1.74
C ASN A 186 17.58 9.44 -1.60
N LYS A 187 17.16 9.93 -0.43
CA LYS A 187 15.85 10.55 -0.29
C LYS A 187 15.86 11.91 -0.95
N ARG A 188 14.75 12.29 -1.55
CA ARG A 188 14.57 13.63 -2.12
C ARG A 188 14.08 14.59 -1.05
N ALA A 189 14.52 15.83 -1.12
CA ALA A 189 14.00 16.88 -0.25
C ALA A 189 12.50 17.08 -0.54
N GLU A 190 11.68 16.95 0.50
CA GLU A 190 10.25 17.27 0.45
C GLU A 190 10.06 18.65 1.05
N GLN A 191 9.27 19.49 0.36
CA GLN A 191 8.85 20.77 0.92
C GLN A 191 7.67 20.52 1.85
N PRO A 192 7.78 20.80 3.15
CA PRO A 192 6.64 20.74 4.05
C PRO A 192 5.58 21.74 3.57
N ARG A 193 4.34 21.29 3.55
CA ARG A 193 3.23 22.17 3.25
C ARG A 193 2.82 22.89 4.52
N ASP A 194 2.74 24.22 4.51
CA ASP A 194 2.42 25.07 5.65
C ASP A 194 1.13 25.90 5.46
N ARG A 195 0.31 25.53 4.47
CA ARG A 195 -0.93 26.21 4.11
C ARG A 195 -1.92 26.23 5.26
N VAL A 196 -2.26 27.43 5.74
CA VAL A 196 -3.36 27.74 6.67
C VAL A 196 -4.39 28.55 5.87
N LEU A 197 -5.65 28.18 5.94
CA LEU A 197 -6.75 28.92 5.33
C LEU A 197 -7.12 30.10 6.21
N SER A 198 -7.33 31.27 5.60
CA SER A 198 -7.83 32.45 6.30
C SER A 198 -9.30 32.31 6.68
N ASP A 199 -9.79 33.21 7.52
CA ASP A 199 -11.20 33.30 7.89
C ASP A 199 -12.09 33.48 6.66
N ASP A 200 -11.72 34.35 5.74
CA ASP A 200 -12.46 34.55 4.48
C ASP A 200 -12.49 33.30 3.62
N GLU A 201 -11.37 32.60 3.49
CA GLU A 201 -11.29 31.34 2.74
C GLU A 201 -12.14 30.24 3.38
N LEU A 202 -12.15 30.14 4.71
CA LEU A 202 -13.00 29.17 5.43
C LEU A 202 -14.48 29.48 5.21
N LYS A 203 -14.88 30.77 5.22
CA LYS A 203 -16.22 31.22 4.92
C LYS A 203 -16.62 30.86 3.49
N LEU A 204 -15.77 31.18 2.49
CA LEU A 204 -16.03 30.88 1.10
C LEU A 204 -16.18 29.37 0.87
N ILE A 205 -15.30 28.55 1.46
CA ILE A 205 -15.41 27.09 1.35
C ILE A 205 -16.73 26.60 1.97
N TRP A 206 -17.10 27.09 3.15
CA TRP A 206 -18.35 26.72 3.83
C TRP A 206 -19.58 27.03 3.00
N GLN A 207 -19.61 28.18 2.35
CA GLN A 207 -20.73 28.63 1.52
C GLN A 207 -20.79 27.93 0.15
N ALA A 208 -19.64 27.57 -0.45
CA ALA A 208 -19.56 26.96 -1.77
C ALA A 208 -19.87 25.46 -1.79
N VAL A 209 -19.79 24.76 -0.65
CA VAL A 209 -20.10 23.32 -0.60
C VAL A 209 -21.60 23.08 -0.82
N ASP A 210 -21.92 22.01 -1.57
CA ASP A 210 -23.30 21.57 -1.80
C ASP A 210 -23.91 20.99 -0.53
N ASN A 211 -25.23 20.91 -0.51
CA ASN A 211 -25.98 20.23 0.54
C ASN A 211 -26.05 18.71 0.27
N ASP A 212 -24.86 18.09 0.20
CA ASP A 212 -24.66 16.66 -0.05
C ASP A 212 -23.73 16.06 1.00
N ASP A 213 -23.43 14.75 0.88
CA ASP A 213 -22.51 14.04 1.78
C ASP A 213 -21.13 14.71 1.84
N TYR A 214 -20.60 15.15 0.68
CA TYR A 214 -19.29 15.79 0.62
C TYR A 214 -19.29 17.15 1.35
N GLY A 215 -20.32 17.96 1.15
CA GLY A 215 -20.46 19.24 1.84
C GLY A 215 -20.59 19.07 3.35
N SER A 216 -21.39 18.09 3.79
CA SER A 216 -21.50 17.74 5.20
C SER A 216 -20.18 17.29 5.80
N ILE A 217 -19.41 16.48 5.08
CA ILE A 217 -18.04 16.07 5.49
C ILE A 217 -17.12 17.28 5.62
N ILE A 218 -17.07 18.18 4.63
CA ILE A 218 -16.22 19.37 4.67
C ILE A 218 -16.58 20.25 5.87
N LYS A 219 -17.86 20.51 6.10
CA LYS A 219 -18.31 21.31 7.26
C LYS A 219 -17.93 20.66 8.60
N LEU A 220 -18.09 19.34 8.72
CA LEU A 220 -17.65 18.61 9.92
C LEU A 220 -16.12 18.63 10.09
N LEU A 221 -15.35 18.55 9.02
CA LEU A 221 -13.89 18.67 9.09
C LEU A 221 -13.46 20.06 9.55
N ILE A 222 -14.12 21.11 9.09
CA ILE A 222 -13.90 22.47 9.59
C ILE A 222 -14.18 22.54 11.09
N LEU A 223 -15.37 22.10 11.54
CA LEU A 223 -15.82 22.24 12.93
C LEU A 223 -15.05 21.36 13.91
N THR A 224 -14.49 20.23 13.49
CA THR A 224 -13.89 19.24 14.40
C THR A 224 -12.35 19.17 14.31
N GLY A 225 -11.77 19.64 13.22
CA GLY A 225 -10.35 19.41 12.93
C GLY A 225 -9.96 17.93 12.80
N ALA A 226 -10.93 17.01 12.64
CA ALA A 226 -10.70 15.57 12.51
C ALA A 226 -9.96 15.21 11.22
N ARG A 227 -9.49 13.97 11.08
CA ARG A 227 -8.92 13.50 9.82
C ARG A 227 -10.02 13.17 8.82
N ALA A 228 -9.77 13.47 7.55
CA ALA A 228 -10.74 13.26 6.48
C ALA A 228 -11.33 11.84 6.47
N GLU A 229 -10.49 10.82 6.58
CA GLU A 229 -10.92 9.41 6.61
C GLU A 229 -11.71 9.04 7.89
N GLU A 230 -11.48 9.74 9.00
CA GLU A 230 -12.23 9.52 10.24
C GLU A 230 -13.68 9.97 10.07
N ILE A 231 -13.92 11.12 9.44
CA ILE A 231 -15.28 11.64 9.17
C ILE A 231 -15.93 10.92 7.99
N ALA A 232 -15.24 10.76 6.87
CA ALA A 232 -15.80 10.14 5.67
C ALA A 232 -16.24 8.68 5.85
N GLY A 233 -15.50 7.94 6.70
CA GLY A 233 -15.86 6.57 7.05
C GLY A 233 -16.67 6.45 8.34
N LEU A 234 -17.31 7.53 8.82
CA LEU A 234 -18.07 7.54 10.07
C LEU A 234 -19.24 6.56 10.02
N GLN A 235 -19.41 5.78 11.07
CA GLN A 235 -20.51 4.84 11.22
C GLN A 235 -21.55 5.37 12.23
N TRP A 236 -22.81 5.02 12.04
CA TRP A 236 -23.89 5.41 12.96
C TRP A 236 -23.67 4.89 14.39
N SER A 237 -22.99 3.76 14.54
CA SER A 237 -22.62 3.20 15.85
C SER A 237 -21.54 4.01 16.59
N GLU A 238 -20.80 4.89 15.89
CA GLU A 238 -19.76 5.76 16.45
C GLU A 238 -20.31 7.10 16.94
N ILE A 239 -21.59 7.41 16.63
CA ILE A 239 -22.24 8.66 17.02
C ILE A 239 -22.97 8.48 18.35
N GLY A 240 -22.50 9.20 19.37
CA GLY A 240 -23.17 9.38 20.64
C GLY A 240 -24.09 10.60 20.65
N ALA A 241 -24.70 10.89 21.81
CA ALA A 241 -25.60 12.04 21.96
C ALA A 241 -24.89 13.38 21.69
N ASP A 242 -23.64 13.52 22.08
CA ASP A 242 -22.88 14.77 22.07
C ASP A 242 -21.41 14.57 21.64
N SER A 243 -21.09 13.43 21.05
CA SER A 243 -19.71 13.10 20.65
C SER A 243 -19.66 12.06 19.55
N ILE A 244 -18.56 12.04 18.80
CA ILE A 244 -18.16 10.94 17.93
C ILE A 244 -17.12 10.11 18.70
N ASN A 245 -17.32 8.79 18.77
CA ASN A 245 -16.48 7.88 19.51
C ASN A 245 -15.78 6.89 18.56
N LEU A 246 -14.55 7.19 18.16
CA LEU A 246 -13.78 6.38 17.24
C LEU A 246 -12.96 5.33 18.01
N PRO A 247 -13.14 4.03 17.74
CA PRO A 247 -12.27 3.01 18.31
C PRO A 247 -10.85 3.10 17.73
N GLY A 248 -9.87 2.56 18.44
CA GLY A 248 -8.47 2.62 18.02
C GLY A 248 -8.20 2.01 16.63
N SER A 249 -9.00 1.03 16.21
CA SER A 249 -8.93 0.44 14.86
C SER A 249 -9.21 1.46 13.75
N ARG A 250 -10.03 2.47 14.03
CA ARG A 250 -10.42 3.53 13.08
C ARG A 250 -9.41 4.68 13.01
N THR A 251 -8.62 4.90 14.05
CA THR A 251 -7.68 6.03 14.14
C THR A 251 -6.28 5.68 13.63
N LYS A 252 -5.57 6.63 13.05
CA LYS A 252 -4.22 6.41 12.47
C LYS A 252 -3.18 5.95 13.52
N ASN A 253 -3.29 6.43 14.74
CA ASN A 253 -2.37 6.13 15.84
C ASN A 253 -2.81 4.94 16.72
N ARG A 254 -3.88 4.22 16.32
CA ARG A 254 -4.48 3.09 17.06
C ARG A 254 -4.96 3.44 18.48
N ARG A 255 -5.18 4.71 18.79
CA ARG A 255 -5.75 5.17 20.06
C ARG A 255 -7.22 5.54 19.87
N ALA A 256 -8.10 5.05 20.73
CA ALA A 256 -9.49 5.48 20.75
C ALA A 256 -9.57 7.00 20.88
N HIS A 257 -10.55 7.62 20.22
CA HIS A 257 -10.68 9.05 20.16
C HIS A 257 -12.14 9.48 20.30
N THR A 258 -12.43 10.27 21.32
CA THR A 258 -13.72 10.93 21.48
C THR A 258 -13.60 12.37 21.00
N ILE A 259 -14.44 12.76 20.05
CA ILE A 259 -14.56 14.11 19.49
C ILE A 259 -15.87 14.69 19.99
N PRO A 260 -15.86 15.64 20.94
CA PRO A 260 -17.07 16.38 21.34
C PRO A 260 -17.67 17.10 20.14
N LEU A 261 -19.00 17.09 20.04
CA LEU A 261 -19.73 17.78 18.97
C LEU A 261 -20.24 19.12 19.48
N SER A 262 -19.86 20.19 18.78
CA SER A 262 -20.48 21.50 18.91
C SER A 262 -21.92 21.48 18.40
N GLU A 263 -22.73 22.48 18.74
CA GLU A 263 -24.12 22.61 18.29
C GLU A 263 -24.24 22.53 16.75
N PRO A 264 -23.46 23.31 15.96
CA PRO A 264 -23.54 23.23 14.50
C PRO A 264 -23.16 21.84 13.96
N ALA A 265 -22.16 21.18 14.57
CA ALA A 265 -21.75 19.85 14.16
C ALA A 265 -22.84 18.79 14.42
N ARG A 266 -23.54 18.89 15.55
CA ARG A 266 -24.72 18.05 15.86
C ARG A 266 -25.85 18.29 14.87
N ALA A 267 -26.15 19.55 14.57
CA ALA A 267 -27.20 19.91 13.59
C ALA A 267 -26.92 19.33 12.21
N ILE A 268 -25.67 19.38 11.73
CA ILE A 268 -25.27 18.76 10.46
C ILE A 268 -25.55 17.25 10.49
N ILE A 269 -25.11 16.54 11.52
CA ILE A 269 -25.31 15.09 11.65
C ILE A 269 -26.80 14.73 11.75
N ALA A 270 -27.56 15.50 12.53
CA ALA A 270 -29.00 15.30 12.68
C ALA A 270 -29.78 15.49 11.37
N GLY A 271 -29.30 16.36 10.49
CA GLY A 271 -29.90 16.58 9.16
C GLY A 271 -29.63 15.45 8.15
N ILE A 272 -28.77 14.48 8.47
CA ILE A 272 -28.45 13.38 7.57
C ILE A 272 -29.48 12.26 7.73
N VAL A 273 -30.15 11.89 6.61
CA VAL A 273 -31.13 10.81 6.63
C VAL A 273 -30.45 9.47 6.91
N ARG A 274 -30.83 8.86 8.03
CA ARG A 274 -30.35 7.53 8.41
C ARG A 274 -31.08 6.47 7.59
N GLY A 275 -30.50 6.05 6.46
CA GLY A 275 -30.98 4.92 5.67
C GLY A 275 -30.67 3.57 6.32
N LYS A 276 -30.69 2.50 5.53
CA LYS A 276 -30.35 1.13 5.97
C LYS A 276 -28.83 0.89 6.07
N ARG A 277 -28.00 1.83 5.60
CA ARG A 277 -26.54 1.75 5.57
C ARG A 277 -25.91 1.87 6.97
N THR A 278 -24.79 1.21 7.19
CA THR A 278 -24.02 1.29 8.44
C THR A 278 -23.26 2.60 8.55
N HIS A 279 -22.81 3.17 7.42
CA HIS A 279 -22.07 4.42 7.34
C HIS A 279 -22.99 5.64 7.26
N VAL A 280 -22.52 6.75 7.84
CA VAL A 280 -23.23 8.04 7.80
C VAL A 280 -23.21 8.63 6.38
N PHE A 281 -22.06 8.52 5.72
CA PHE A 281 -21.82 9.06 4.37
C PHE A 281 -21.57 7.95 3.35
N GLY A 282 -21.84 8.25 2.07
CA GLY A 282 -21.68 7.32 0.98
C GLY A 282 -22.98 6.62 0.58
N ARG A 283 -22.94 5.86 -0.50
CA ARG A 283 -24.11 5.21 -1.08
C ARG A 283 -24.37 3.80 -0.55
N ASP A 284 -23.32 3.18 -0.03
CA ASP A 284 -23.31 1.78 0.44
C ASP A 284 -22.57 1.64 1.78
N ASP A 285 -22.31 0.41 2.21
CA ASP A 285 -21.63 0.10 3.47
C ASP A 285 -20.11 0.27 3.42
N SER A 286 -19.56 0.97 2.44
CA SER A 286 -18.12 1.19 2.31
C SER A 286 -17.67 2.60 2.69
N GLY A 287 -18.59 3.48 3.08
CA GLY A 287 -18.33 4.87 3.41
C GLY A 287 -18.30 5.79 2.18
N PHE A 288 -17.75 7.00 2.33
CA PHE A 288 -17.74 8.01 1.29
C PHE A 288 -16.61 7.79 0.27
N TYR A 289 -16.96 7.85 -1.00
CA TYR A 289 -16.06 7.80 -2.15
C TYR A 289 -16.20 9.04 -3.04
N GLY A 290 -15.21 9.25 -3.92
CA GLY A 290 -15.29 10.29 -4.95
C GLY A 290 -14.63 11.61 -4.54
N TRP A 291 -13.74 11.57 -3.56
CA TRP A 291 -12.99 12.73 -3.07
C TRP A 291 -12.46 13.64 -4.19
N ALA A 292 -11.74 13.07 -5.17
CA ALA A 292 -11.12 13.84 -6.23
C ALA A 292 -12.17 14.57 -7.08
N LYS A 293 -13.26 13.90 -7.48
CA LYS A 293 -14.31 14.49 -8.27
C LYS A 293 -15.06 15.62 -7.53
N CYS A 294 -15.38 15.38 -6.25
CA CYS A 294 -16.04 16.38 -5.43
C CYS A 294 -15.15 17.59 -5.15
N LYS A 295 -13.83 17.34 -4.89
CA LYS A 295 -12.86 18.42 -4.69
C LYS A 295 -12.70 19.29 -5.94
N VAL A 296 -12.58 18.69 -7.13
CA VAL A 296 -12.51 19.42 -8.40
C VAL A 296 -13.76 20.29 -8.61
N ARG A 297 -14.96 19.74 -8.34
CA ARG A 297 -16.22 20.50 -8.44
C ARG A 297 -16.26 21.69 -7.49
N LEU A 298 -15.79 21.50 -6.25
CA LEU A 298 -15.72 22.58 -5.26
C LEU A 298 -14.68 23.63 -5.67
N ASP A 299 -13.50 23.21 -6.11
CA ASP A 299 -12.45 24.14 -6.57
C ASP A 299 -12.91 24.97 -7.78
N GLN A 300 -13.67 24.38 -8.69
CA GLN A 300 -14.26 25.12 -9.82
C GLN A 300 -15.25 26.19 -9.36
N LYS A 301 -16.02 25.96 -8.28
CA LYS A 301 -16.93 26.96 -7.70
C LYS A 301 -16.18 28.08 -6.99
N LEU A 302 -15.08 27.76 -6.33
CA LEU A 302 -14.26 28.73 -5.61
C LEU A 302 -13.39 29.57 -6.53
N GLY A 303 -13.07 29.08 -7.74
CA GLY A 303 -12.22 29.78 -8.70
C GLY A 303 -10.87 30.17 -8.10
N ASP A 304 -10.44 31.39 -8.40
CA ASP A 304 -9.17 31.94 -7.90
C ASP A 304 -9.28 32.62 -6.53
N GLU A 305 -10.49 32.69 -5.95
CA GLU A 305 -10.71 33.34 -4.63
C GLU A 305 -10.06 32.55 -3.50
N VAL A 306 -9.90 31.21 -3.66
CA VAL A 306 -9.22 30.36 -2.69
C VAL A 306 -8.03 29.68 -3.36
N ALA A 307 -6.83 30.06 -2.94
CA ALA A 307 -5.61 29.44 -3.46
C ALA A 307 -5.61 27.92 -3.17
N HIS A 308 -4.84 27.14 -3.96
CA HIS A 308 -4.84 25.68 -3.89
C HIS A 308 -4.71 25.14 -2.45
N TRP A 309 -5.68 24.36 -2.03
CA TRP A 309 -5.80 23.74 -0.71
C TRP A 309 -6.18 22.25 -0.77
N THR A 310 -5.97 21.55 0.33
CA THR A 310 -6.35 20.15 0.54
C THR A 310 -7.22 20.01 1.78
N THR A 311 -7.94 18.91 1.92
CA THR A 311 -8.73 18.61 3.13
C THR A 311 -7.89 18.58 4.41
N HIS A 312 -6.59 18.29 4.32
CA HIS A 312 -5.69 18.32 5.47
C HIS A 312 -5.38 19.75 5.94
N ASP A 313 -5.47 20.72 5.03
CA ASP A 313 -5.28 22.12 5.39
C ASP A 313 -6.44 22.66 6.24
N LEU A 314 -7.68 22.13 6.11
CA LEU A 314 -8.79 22.42 7.03
C LEU A 314 -8.42 22.09 8.48
N ARG A 315 -7.83 20.92 8.69
CA ARG A 315 -7.38 20.50 10.02
C ARG A 315 -6.23 21.37 10.53
N ARG A 316 -5.28 21.77 9.68
CA ARG A 316 -4.19 22.67 10.04
C ARG A 316 -4.73 24.03 10.41
N SER A 317 -5.70 24.56 9.66
CA SER A 317 -6.35 25.84 9.95
C SER A 317 -7.09 25.78 11.28
N ALA A 318 -7.88 24.74 11.53
CA ALA A 318 -8.56 24.57 12.82
C ALA A 318 -7.57 24.57 14.02
N VAL A 319 -6.41 23.90 13.87
CA VAL A 319 -5.34 23.89 14.89
C VAL A 319 -4.76 25.29 15.11
N THR A 320 -4.44 25.99 14.02
CA THR A 320 -3.82 27.33 14.09
C THR A 320 -4.79 28.35 14.69
N HIS A 321 -6.01 28.41 14.20
CA HIS A 321 -7.00 29.35 14.69
C HIS A 321 -7.43 29.05 16.14
N MET A 322 -7.56 27.78 16.57
CA MET A 322 -7.77 27.46 17.97
C MET A 322 -6.63 27.97 18.85
N ALA A 323 -5.38 27.90 18.40
CA ALA A 323 -4.25 28.45 19.15
C ALA A 323 -4.31 29.99 19.24
N GLU A 324 -4.70 30.68 18.16
CA GLU A 324 -4.93 32.13 18.12
C GLU A 324 -6.08 32.58 19.02
N LEU A 325 -7.11 31.73 19.16
CA LEU A 325 -8.22 31.91 20.11
C LEU A 325 -7.83 31.61 21.58
N GLY A 326 -6.57 31.27 21.84
CA GLY A 326 -6.04 31.06 23.21
C GLY A 326 -6.22 29.64 23.76
N VAL A 327 -6.61 28.66 22.93
CA VAL A 327 -6.70 27.26 23.35
C VAL A 327 -5.27 26.71 23.58
N GLN A 328 -5.08 26.11 24.76
CA GLN A 328 -3.77 25.58 25.15
C GLN A 328 -3.27 24.46 24.18
N PRO A 329 -1.96 24.44 23.82
CA PRO A 329 -1.43 23.49 22.82
C PRO A 329 -1.72 22.01 23.14
N HIS A 330 -1.65 21.59 24.40
CA HIS A 330 -1.93 20.21 24.80
C HIS A 330 -3.42 19.84 24.65
N ILE A 331 -4.34 20.80 24.77
CA ILE A 331 -5.77 20.60 24.51
C ILE A 331 -6.01 20.48 23.01
N ILE A 332 -5.36 21.32 22.19
CA ILE A 332 -5.42 21.19 20.72
C ILE A 332 -4.91 19.81 20.28
N GLU A 333 -3.76 19.35 20.81
CA GLU A 333 -3.26 18.00 20.53
C GLU A 333 -4.26 16.91 20.95
N ALA A 334 -4.96 17.09 22.07
CA ALA A 334 -6.00 16.16 22.51
C ALA A 334 -7.22 16.20 21.57
N VAL A 335 -7.65 17.39 21.12
CA VAL A 335 -8.74 17.56 20.14
C VAL A 335 -8.44 16.81 18.85
N ILE A 336 -7.22 16.96 18.32
CA ILE A 336 -6.85 16.33 17.04
C ILE A 336 -6.29 14.92 17.19
N ASN A 337 -6.28 14.32 18.37
CA ASN A 337 -5.68 12.99 18.63
C ASN A 337 -4.25 12.87 18.05
N HIS A 338 -3.42 13.86 18.37
CA HIS A 338 -2.00 13.85 17.97
C HIS A 338 -1.13 13.37 19.13
N ALA A 339 -0.18 12.51 18.87
CA ALA A 339 0.72 11.96 19.88
C ALA A 339 2.11 12.56 19.69
N SER A 340 2.28 13.84 20.00
CA SER A 340 3.56 14.53 20.02
C SER A 340 3.75 15.24 21.38
N GLY A 341 4.92 15.78 21.63
CA GLY A 341 5.21 16.63 22.79
C GLY A 341 4.68 16.10 24.12
N HIS A 342 3.53 16.58 24.55
CA HIS A 342 2.93 16.29 25.86
C HIS A 342 2.43 14.84 26.06
N LYS A 343 2.21 14.08 24.98
CA LYS A 343 1.84 12.66 25.03
C LYS A 343 2.87 11.74 24.36
N GLY A 344 4.06 12.27 24.01
CA GLY A 344 5.21 11.53 23.52
C GLY A 344 6.20 11.19 24.64
N GLY A 345 6.96 10.13 24.51
CA GLY A 345 7.99 9.72 25.46
C GLY A 345 7.48 9.51 26.89
N VAL A 346 8.27 9.88 27.88
CA VAL A 346 7.98 9.69 29.32
C VAL A 346 6.72 10.47 29.76
N ALA A 347 6.49 11.66 29.25
CA ALA A 347 5.32 12.48 29.61
C ALA A 347 3.99 11.78 29.25
N GLY A 348 3.94 11.05 28.15
CA GLY A 348 2.75 10.29 27.72
C GLY A 348 2.46 9.05 28.57
N ILE A 349 3.43 8.56 29.34
CA ILE A 349 3.26 7.45 30.28
C ILE A 349 2.49 7.92 31.51
N TYR A 350 2.77 9.11 31.99
CA TYR A 350 2.19 9.65 33.23
C TYR A 350 0.88 10.39 32.98
N ASN A 351 0.78 11.19 31.90
CA ASN A 351 -0.42 11.97 31.60
C ASN A 351 -1.43 11.16 30.78
N ARG A 352 -2.40 10.53 31.45
CA ARG A 352 -3.49 9.74 30.87
C ARG A 352 -4.83 10.49 30.80
N ALA A 353 -4.84 11.79 31.11
CA ALA A 353 -6.06 12.59 31.08
C ALA A 353 -6.68 12.64 29.68
N ALA A 354 -7.98 12.45 29.59
CA ALA A 354 -8.74 12.50 28.35
C ALA A 354 -9.06 13.93 27.90
N TYR A 355 -9.03 14.90 28.83
CA TYR A 355 -9.34 16.32 28.62
C TYR A 355 -10.71 16.55 27.96
N ASP A 356 -11.73 15.75 28.31
CA ASP A 356 -13.02 15.78 27.60
C ASP A 356 -13.77 17.10 27.78
N ARG A 357 -13.68 17.69 28.97
CA ARG A 357 -14.27 19.00 29.27
C ARG A 357 -13.58 20.12 28.49
N GLU A 358 -12.26 20.13 28.49
CA GLU A 358 -11.43 21.13 27.82
C GLU A 358 -11.55 21.01 26.28
N LYS A 359 -11.59 19.78 25.75
CA LYS A 359 -11.85 19.54 24.31
C LYS A 359 -13.23 20.08 23.91
N ARG A 360 -14.25 19.85 24.73
CA ARG A 360 -15.60 20.38 24.50
C ARG A 360 -15.60 21.91 24.45
N ALA A 361 -14.98 22.55 25.43
CA ALA A 361 -14.86 23.99 25.44
C ALA A 361 -14.09 24.54 24.23
N ALA A 362 -12.98 23.91 23.87
CA ALA A 362 -12.18 24.31 22.71
C ALA A 362 -12.96 24.20 21.40
N LEU A 363 -13.69 23.10 21.19
CA LEU A 363 -14.49 22.90 19.97
C LEU A 363 -15.74 23.77 19.94
N ALA A 364 -16.34 24.12 21.10
CA ALA A 364 -17.43 25.09 21.18
C ALA A 364 -16.95 26.50 20.83
N LEU A 365 -15.80 26.93 21.35
CA LEU A 365 -15.16 28.21 21.04
C LEU A 365 -14.83 28.31 19.54
N TRP A 366 -14.22 27.28 18.99
CA TRP A 366 -13.87 27.20 17.55
C TRP A 366 -15.13 27.23 16.66
N ALA A 367 -16.15 26.46 17.00
CA ALA A 367 -17.40 26.45 16.26
C ALA A 367 -18.11 27.81 16.28
N GLU A 368 -18.11 28.52 17.43
CA GLU A 368 -18.66 29.88 17.54
C GLU A 368 -17.91 30.84 16.60
N HIS A 369 -16.57 30.78 16.58
CA HIS A 369 -15.79 31.59 15.66
C HIS A 369 -16.18 31.31 14.20
N VAL A 370 -16.21 30.03 13.78
CA VAL A 370 -16.59 29.63 12.40
C VAL A 370 -18.01 30.10 12.06
N MET A 371 -18.98 29.93 12.96
CA MET A 371 -20.35 30.35 12.69
C MET A 371 -20.50 31.87 12.65
N ALA A 372 -19.77 32.63 13.46
CA ALA A 372 -19.74 34.06 13.36
C ALA A 372 -19.24 34.57 12.01
N LEU A 373 -18.18 33.92 11.43
CA LEU A 373 -17.69 34.20 10.10
C LEU A 373 -18.74 33.92 9.00
N VAL A 374 -19.38 32.76 9.10
CA VAL A 374 -20.36 32.30 8.09
C VAL A 374 -21.63 33.15 8.10
N GLU A 375 -22.07 33.61 9.27
CA GLU A 375 -23.28 34.38 9.49
C GLU A 375 -23.07 35.90 9.45
N ASP A 376 -21.85 36.36 9.15
CA ASP A 376 -21.48 37.78 9.13
C ASP A 376 -21.83 38.53 10.41
N ARG A 377 -21.67 37.90 11.56
CA ARG A 377 -21.94 38.50 12.88
C ARG A 377 -20.66 38.65 13.73
N ALA A 378 -20.70 39.53 14.68
CA ALA A 378 -19.61 39.59 15.68
C ALA A 378 -19.56 38.29 16.47
N ALA A 379 -18.35 37.73 16.62
CA ALA A 379 -18.18 36.59 17.51
C ALA A 379 -18.48 36.99 18.96
N THR A 380 -19.22 36.16 19.66
CA THR A 380 -19.55 36.38 21.09
C THR A 380 -18.30 36.27 21.99
N VAL A 381 -17.22 35.67 21.45
CA VAL A 381 -15.95 35.46 22.15
C VAL A 381 -14.86 36.33 21.55
N VAL A 382 -14.32 37.24 22.30
CA VAL A 382 -13.17 38.07 21.90
C VAL A 382 -11.89 37.32 22.28
N PRO A 383 -10.96 37.09 21.30
CA PRO A 383 -9.67 36.50 21.62
C PRO A 383 -8.95 37.38 22.66
N LEU A 384 -8.36 36.74 23.67
CA LEU A 384 -7.47 37.43 24.62
C LEU A 384 -6.24 37.93 23.83
N ARG A 385 -6.27 39.19 23.41
CA ARG A 385 -5.07 39.86 22.91
C ARG A 385 -4.07 39.94 24.06
N ARG A 386 -2.89 39.38 23.85
CA ARG A 386 -1.73 39.60 24.70
C ARG A 386 -1.21 41.03 24.52
#